data_557bff3b85d1f0edfbcba6b065d8d689
#
_entry.id   557bff3b85d1f0edfbcba6b065d8d689
#
_cell.length_a   1.000
_cell.length_b   1.000
_cell.length_c   1.000
_cell.angle_alpha   90.00
_cell.angle_beta   90.00
_cell.angle_gamma   90.00
#
_symmetry.space_group_name_H-M   'P 1'
#
loop_
_entity.id
_entity.type
_entity.pdbx_description
1 polymer ?
#
loop_
_entity_poly.entity_id
_entity_poly.type
_entity_poly.pdbx_seq_one_letter_code
_entity_poly.pdbx_strand_id
1 'polypeptide(L)'
;MTDTIEAAPPPRSVEEVKAMLEGTEKGGVRNSIHNCLTVFQYDPILSGAVAKNLLTERIDLLKPIGRKRRTGSKAMTDTDMKYIRLYLEDTYGLTSEKKIADAADLAADANSYHPIRDYLNGLVWDGKERIRYCLRHFLGADTDNFTYHSLRLFLLGAIHRAFHPGCKFEVMLCLVGGQGAGKSTFFR
;
A
#
# COMPACT_ATOMS: atom_id res chain seq x y z
N MET A 1 7.65 -12.82 15.62
CA MET A 1 8.37 -13.27 14.43
C MET A 1 8.34 -12.07 13.49
N THR A 2 9.48 -11.44 13.31
CA THR A 2 9.67 -10.36 12.33
C THR A 2 9.83 -11.03 10.98
N ASP A 3 8.76 -11.09 10.19
CA ASP A 3 8.87 -11.42 8.77
C ASP A 3 9.77 -10.36 8.13
N THR A 4 11.00 -10.74 7.90
CA THR A 4 11.94 -9.95 7.10
C THR A 4 11.36 -9.93 5.69
N ILE A 5 10.74 -8.82 5.29
CA ILE A 5 10.33 -8.59 3.91
C ILE A 5 11.63 -8.64 3.10
N GLU A 6 11.82 -9.73 2.37
CA GLU A 6 12.94 -9.87 1.46
C GLU A 6 12.82 -8.76 0.41
N ALA A 7 13.77 -7.85 0.39
CA ALA A 7 13.72 -6.72 -0.52
C ALA A 7 13.61 -7.22 -1.96
N ALA A 8 12.70 -6.63 -2.74
CA ALA A 8 12.55 -6.98 -4.16
C ALA A 8 13.93 -6.94 -4.85
N PRO A 9 14.25 -7.91 -5.71
CA PRO A 9 15.54 -7.94 -6.39
C PRO A 9 15.74 -6.65 -7.20
N PRO A 10 17.00 -6.19 -7.36
CA PRO A 10 17.27 -4.98 -8.11
C PRO A 10 16.79 -5.12 -9.57
N PRO A 11 16.23 -4.06 -10.15
CA PRO A 11 15.79 -4.07 -11.54
C PRO A 11 17.00 -4.29 -12.48
N ARG A 12 16.76 -4.99 -13.60
CA ARG A 12 17.74 -5.30 -14.63
C ARG A 12 17.43 -4.57 -15.93
N SER A 13 18.36 -4.55 -16.87
CA SER A 13 18.08 -4.02 -18.20
C SER A 13 17.03 -4.89 -18.94
N VAL A 14 16.35 -4.30 -19.91
CA VAL A 14 15.34 -5.02 -20.72
C VAL A 14 15.97 -6.24 -21.43
N GLU A 15 17.21 -6.09 -21.91
CA GLU A 15 17.96 -7.16 -22.59
C GLU A 15 18.27 -8.32 -21.64
N GLU A 16 18.68 -8.03 -20.42
CA GLU A 16 18.93 -9.06 -19.41
C GLU A 16 17.64 -9.78 -19.03
N VAL A 17 16.51 -9.05 -18.88
CA VAL A 17 15.22 -9.66 -18.59
C VAL A 17 14.78 -10.55 -19.77
N LYS A 18 14.94 -10.11 -21.02
CA LYS A 18 14.66 -10.94 -22.21
C LYS A 18 15.45 -12.24 -22.22
N ALA A 19 16.71 -12.19 -21.81
CA ALA A 19 17.57 -13.37 -21.74
C ALA A 19 17.14 -14.39 -20.65
N MET A 20 16.36 -13.96 -19.66
CA MET A 20 15.82 -14.82 -18.59
C MET A 20 14.52 -15.53 -18.99
N LEU A 21 13.85 -15.07 -20.04
CA LEU A 21 12.55 -15.61 -20.42
C LEU A 21 12.68 -16.97 -21.14
N GLU A 22 11.78 -17.89 -20.78
CA GLU A 22 11.67 -19.17 -21.46
C GLU A 22 11.16 -18.97 -22.89
N GLY A 23 11.86 -19.59 -23.86
CA GLY A 23 11.46 -19.64 -25.25
C GLY A 23 10.46 -20.75 -25.55
N THR A 24 9.95 -20.77 -26.77
CA THR A 24 9.18 -21.87 -27.36
C THR A 24 10.04 -22.66 -28.36
N GLU A 25 9.68 -23.94 -28.62
CA GLU A 25 10.37 -24.79 -29.61
C GLU A 25 10.37 -24.20 -31.03
N LYS A 26 9.39 -23.36 -31.35
CA LYS A 26 9.23 -22.71 -32.66
C LYS A 26 9.92 -21.34 -32.74
N GLY A 27 10.70 -20.98 -31.74
CA GLY A 27 11.24 -19.63 -31.59
C GLY A 27 10.20 -18.62 -31.00
N GLY A 28 10.69 -17.59 -30.34
CA GLY A 28 9.87 -16.59 -29.66
C GLY A 28 9.67 -16.90 -28.16
N VAL A 29 9.10 -15.93 -27.43
CA VAL A 29 8.91 -16.01 -25.99
C VAL A 29 7.66 -16.82 -25.65
N ARG A 30 7.79 -17.72 -24.68
CA ARG A 30 6.67 -18.52 -24.16
C ARG A 30 5.72 -17.64 -23.37
N ASN A 31 4.44 -17.59 -23.77
CA ASN A 31 3.41 -16.95 -22.96
C ASN A 31 3.08 -17.83 -21.74
N SER A 32 3.78 -17.61 -20.62
CA SER A 32 3.58 -18.31 -19.34
C SER A 32 3.42 -17.30 -18.20
N ILE A 33 2.77 -17.70 -17.11
CA ILE A 33 2.70 -16.88 -15.89
C ILE A 33 4.12 -16.63 -15.37
N HIS A 34 5.00 -17.65 -15.45
CA HIS A 34 6.39 -17.55 -15.01
C HIS A 34 7.13 -16.42 -15.73
N ASN A 35 7.07 -16.37 -17.07
CA ASN A 35 7.71 -15.30 -17.84
C ASN A 35 7.11 -13.92 -17.54
N CYS A 36 5.78 -13.82 -17.41
CA CYS A 36 5.15 -12.56 -17.02
C CYS A 36 5.62 -12.13 -15.61
N LEU A 37 5.67 -13.04 -14.65
CA LEU A 37 6.13 -12.75 -13.28
C LEU A 37 7.61 -12.34 -13.26
N THR A 38 8.47 -13.00 -14.03
CA THR A 38 9.89 -12.63 -14.20
C THR A 38 10.01 -11.17 -14.66
N VAL A 39 9.18 -10.74 -15.62
CA VAL A 39 9.18 -9.34 -16.06
C VAL A 39 8.72 -8.41 -14.92
N PHE A 40 7.64 -8.73 -14.19
CA PHE A 40 7.20 -7.91 -13.04
C PHE A 40 8.27 -7.81 -11.94
N GLN A 41 9.12 -8.82 -11.78
CA GLN A 41 10.16 -8.84 -10.75
C GLN A 41 11.41 -8.04 -11.14
N TYR A 42 11.83 -8.09 -12.41
CA TYR A 42 13.15 -7.62 -12.81
C TYR A 42 13.15 -6.46 -13.81
N ASP A 43 12.04 -6.19 -14.50
CA ASP A 43 11.96 -5.11 -15.49
C ASP A 43 12.14 -3.72 -14.84
N PRO A 44 12.88 -2.79 -15.44
CA PRO A 44 13.17 -1.48 -14.85
C PRO A 44 11.93 -0.61 -14.61
N ILE A 45 10.85 -0.82 -15.35
CA ILE A 45 9.59 -0.07 -15.21
C ILE A 45 8.64 -0.79 -14.26
N LEU A 46 8.50 -2.13 -14.39
CA LEU A 46 7.49 -2.91 -13.68
C LEU A 46 7.94 -3.42 -12.31
N SER A 47 9.25 -3.57 -12.08
CA SER A 47 9.76 -4.01 -10.77
C SER A 47 9.32 -3.07 -9.65
N GLY A 48 8.57 -3.59 -8.67
CA GLY A 48 7.99 -2.82 -7.56
C GLY A 48 6.96 -1.76 -8.00
N ALA A 49 6.42 -1.86 -9.23
CA ALA A 49 5.39 -0.93 -9.69
C ALA A 49 3.99 -1.26 -9.16
N VAL A 50 3.69 -2.54 -8.93
CA VAL A 50 2.43 -3.00 -8.37
C VAL A 50 2.62 -3.51 -6.95
N ALA A 51 1.68 -3.18 -6.05
CA ALA A 51 1.68 -3.64 -4.67
C ALA A 51 0.25 -3.81 -4.14
N LYS A 52 0.01 -4.83 -3.32
CA LYS A 52 -1.28 -5.03 -2.67
C LYS A 52 -1.38 -4.16 -1.43
N ASN A 53 -2.36 -3.30 -1.40
CA ASN A 53 -2.69 -2.49 -0.23
C ASN A 53 -3.60 -3.30 0.72
N LEU A 54 -3.04 -3.79 1.81
CA LEU A 54 -3.73 -4.63 2.79
C LEU A 54 -4.83 -3.92 3.59
N LEU A 55 -4.91 -2.59 3.51
CA LEU A 55 -6.00 -1.83 4.14
C LEU A 55 -7.25 -1.79 3.24
N THR A 56 -7.05 -1.68 1.93
CA THR A 56 -8.15 -1.55 0.95
C THR A 56 -8.44 -2.83 0.19
N GLU A 57 -7.61 -3.86 0.36
CA GLU A 57 -7.61 -5.12 -0.37
C GLU A 57 -7.54 -4.94 -1.91
N ARG A 58 -6.90 -3.85 -2.35
CA ARG A 58 -6.75 -3.49 -3.78
C ARG A 58 -5.29 -3.45 -4.18
N ILE A 59 -5.05 -3.63 -5.47
CA ILE A 59 -3.72 -3.40 -6.04
C ILE A 59 -3.54 -1.91 -6.28
N ASP A 60 -2.44 -1.38 -5.79
CA ASP A 60 -1.99 -0.02 -6.02
C ASP A 60 -0.85 0.00 -7.05
N LEU A 61 -0.84 1.03 -7.89
CA LEU A 61 0.24 1.33 -8.80
C LEU A 61 1.13 2.39 -8.15
N LEU A 62 2.33 1.97 -7.72
CA LEU A 62 3.27 2.81 -6.98
C LEU A 62 4.18 3.65 -7.86
N LYS A 63 4.40 3.22 -9.12
CA LYS A 63 5.26 3.89 -10.12
C LYS A 63 4.47 4.20 -11.40
N PRO A 64 4.79 5.27 -12.13
CA PRO A 64 4.16 5.55 -13.42
C PRO A 64 4.62 4.50 -14.46
N ILE A 65 3.66 3.95 -15.21
CA ILE A 65 3.92 3.01 -16.30
C ILE A 65 3.60 3.73 -17.62
N GLY A 66 4.61 4.29 -18.25
CA GLY A 66 4.51 4.89 -19.59
C GLY A 66 3.61 6.12 -19.72
N ARG A 67 2.85 6.51 -18.67
CA ARG A 67 1.98 7.70 -18.72
C ARG A 67 1.88 8.44 -17.38
N LYS A 68 1.59 9.73 -17.44
CA LYS A 68 1.22 10.53 -16.27
C LYS A 68 -0.24 10.27 -15.90
N ARG A 69 -0.49 9.80 -14.67
CA ARG A 69 -1.85 9.59 -14.16
C ARG A 69 -2.54 10.93 -13.89
N ARG A 70 -3.84 10.97 -14.16
CA ARG A 70 -4.67 12.17 -13.93
C ARG A 70 -5.27 12.24 -12.52
N THR A 71 -5.26 11.12 -11.79
CA THR A 71 -5.85 11.01 -10.45
C THR A 71 -4.78 10.96 -9.38
N GLY A 72 -5.04 11.54 -8.22
CA GLY A 72 -4.18 11.41 -7.03
C GLY A 72 -4.28 10.04 -6.34
N SER A 73 -5.21 9.16 -6.76
CA SER A 73 -5.38 7.82 -6.21
C SER A 73 -4.27 6.89 -6.69
N LYS A 74 -3.74 6.05 -5.80
CA LYS A 74 -2.78 4.99 -6.14
C LYS A 74 -3.47 3.74 -6.71
N ALA A 75 -4.75 3.52 -6.44
CA ALA A 75 -5.46 2.31 -6.86
C ALA A 75 -5.30 2.09 -8.38
N MET A 76 -4.87 0.89 -8.75
CA MET A 76 -4.71 0.49 -10.15
C MET A 76 -6.07 0.45 -10.84
N THR A 77 -6.15 0.96 -12.06
CA THR A 77 -7.35 0.99 -12.89
C THR A 77 -7.23 0.00 -14.05
N ASP A 78 -8.37 -0.36 -14.67
CA ASP A 78 -8.38 -1.18 -15.90
C ASP A 78 -7.53 -0.55 -17.02
N THR A 79 -7.49 0.79 -17.07
CA THR A 79 -6.67 1.50 -18.03
C THR A 79 -5.18 1.32 -17.75
N ASP A 80 -4.76 1.31 -16.48
CA ASP A 80 -3.37 1.05 -16.10
C ASP A 80 -2.97 -0.38 -16.52
N MET A 81 -3.84 -1.37 -16.29
CA MET A 81 -3.61 -2.75 -16.75
C MET A 81 -3.48 -2.85 -18.28
N LYS A 82 -4.25 -2.08 -19.04
CA LYS A 82 -4.12 -2.04 -20.51
C LYS A 82 -2.76 -1.49 -20.95
N TYR A 83 -2.21 -0.48 -20.25
CA TYR A 83 -0.86 0.03 -20.52
C TYR A 83 0.22 -0.98 -20.15
N ILE A 84 0.05 -1.74 -19.07
CA ILE A 84 0.96 -2.84 -18.70
C ILE A 84 0.96 -3.89 -19.82
N ARG A 85 -0.20 -4.31 -20.30
CA ARG A 85 -0.31 -5.30 -21.40
C ARG A 85 0.36 -4.81 -22.67
N LEU A 86 0.09 -3.57 -23.07
CA LEU A 86 0.72 -2.97 -24.25
C LEU A 86 2.25 -2.98 -24.12
N TYR A 87 2.76 -2.58 -22.96
CA TYR A 87 4.20 -2.59 -22.69
C TYR A 87 4.80 -4.01 -22.78
N LEU A 88 4.14 -5.00 -22.19
CA LEU A 88 4.58 -6.40 -22.18
C LEU A 88 4.54 -7.02 -23.60
N GLU A 89 3.53 -6.67 -24.38
CA GLU A 89 3.39 -7.09 -25.77
C GLU A 89 4.50 -6.50 -26.64
N ASP A 90 4.67 -5.17 -26.61
CA ASP A 90 5.64 -4.45 -27.43
C ASP A 90 7.09 -4.80 -27.09
N THR A 91 7.39 -4.97 -25.79
CA THR A 91 8.76 -5.14 -25.31
C THR A 91 9.19 -6.61 -25.27
N TYR A 92 8.29 -7.49 -24.84
CA TYR A 92 8.61 -8.90 -24.52
C TYR A 92 7.85 -9.93 -25.38
N GLY A 93 6.87 -9.50 -26.19
CA GLY A 93 6.03 -10.42 -26.95
C GLY A 93 5.05 -11.24 -26.09
N LEU A 94 4.77 -10.80 -24.87
CA LEU A 94 3.84 -11.44 -23.95
C LEU A 94 2.43 -10.87 -24.14
N THR A 95 1.53 -11.68 -24.74
CA THR A 95 0.19 -11.22 -25.21
C THR A 95 -0.98 -11.82 -24.44
N SER A 96 -0.74 -12.80 -23.53
CA SER A 96 -1.83 -13.48 -22.82
C SER A 96 -2.38 -12.64 -21.68
N GLU A 97 -3.54 -12.00 -21.90
CA GLU A 97 -4.23 -11.15 -20.92
C GLU A 97 -4.37 -11.80 -19.55
N LYS A 98 -4.88 -13.04 -19.51
CA LYS A 98 -5.09 -13.76 -18.24
C LYS A 98 -3.78 -13.99 -17.50
N LYS A 99 -2.73 -14.44 -18.19
CA LYS A 99 -1.43 -14.75 -17.55
C LYS A 99 -0.73 -13.49 -17.07
N ILE A 100 -0.90 -12.37 -17.76
CA ILE A 100 -0.40 -11.06 -17.34
C ILE A 100 -1.13 -10.60 -16.08
N ALA A 101 -2.46 -10.76 -16.02
CA ALA A 101 -3.24 -10.41 -14.85
C ALA A 101 -2.86 -11.29 -13.64
N ASP A 102 -2.80 -12.61 -13.81
CA ASP A 102 -2.39 -13.55 -12.76
C ASP A 102 -0.97 -13.22 -12.23
N ALA A 103 -0.04 -12.86 -13.11
CA ALA A 103 1.32 -12.47 -12.72
C ALA A 103 1.36 -11.11 -12.01
N ALA A 104 0.52 -10.15 -12.41
CA ALA A 104 0.39 -8.86 -11.73
C ALA A 104 -0.16 -9.04 -10.31
N ASP A 105 -1.15 -9.91 -10.11
CA ASP A 105 -1.70 -10.23 -8.80
C ASP A 105 -0.64 -10.87 -7.90
N LEU A 106 0.12 -11.84 -8.40
CA LEU A 106 1.21 -12.49 -7.66
C LEU A 106 2.34 -11.51 -7.31
N ALA A 107 2.72 -10.65 -8.25
CA ALA A 107 3.73 -9.62 -8.01
C ALA A 107 3.27 -8.58 -6.99
N ALA A 108 1.99 -8.20 -7.04
CA ALA A 108 1.41 -7.27 -6.09
C ALA A 108 1.31 -7.88 -4.67
N ASP A 109 0.96 -9.15 -4.57
CA ASP A 109 0.89 -9.87 -3.29
C ASP A 109 2.27 -9.98 -2.63
N ALA A 110 3.30 -10.31 -3.42
CA ALA A 110 4.70 -10.34 -2.97
C ALA A 110 5.21 -8.97 -2.48
N ASN A 111 4.67 -7.87 -3.01
CA ASN A 111 4.98 -6.50 -2.63
C ASN A 111 3.88 -5.88 -1.74
N SER A 112 3.16 -6.69 -0.96
CA SER A 112 2.07 -6.19 -0.14
C SER A 112 2.56 -5.22 0.94
N TYR A 113 1.75 -4.21 1.26
CA TYR A 113 2.05 -3.22 2.27
C TYR A 113 0.78 -2.79 3.02
N HIS A 114 0.95 -2.27 4.23
CA HIS A 114 -0.18 -1.77 5.03
C HIS A 114 0.09 -0.31 5.44
N PRO A 115 -0.52 0.68 4.79
CA PRO A 115 -0.11 2.10 4.93
C PRO A 115 -0.15 2.60 6.37
N ILE A 116 -1.11 2.15 7.19
CA ILE A 116 -1.21 2.56 8.59
C ILE A 116 -0.15 1.86 9.46
N ARG A 117 0.05 0.54 9.29
CA ARG A 117 1.05 -0.21 10.07
C ARG A 117 2.46 0.26 9.75
N ASP A 118 2.76 0.47 8.49
CA ASP A 118 4.06 0.92 8.03
C ASP A 118 4.37 2.33 8.58
N TYR A 119 3.37 3.23 8.54
CA TYR A 119 3.49 4.55 9.15
C TYR A 119 3.74 4.44 10.67
N LEU A 120 2.95 3.64 11.40
CA LEU A 120 3.09 3.49 12.85
C LEU A 120 4.43 2.85 13.24
N ASN A 121 4.90 1.85 12.49
CA ASN A 121 6.19 1.19 12.71
C ASN A 121 7.38 2.12 12.43
N GLY A 122 7.21 3.11 11.56
CA GLY A 122 8.23 4.11 11.25
C GLY A 122 8.32 5.26 12.26
N LEU A 123 7.39 5.34 13.23
CA LEU A 123 7.39 6.41 14.23
C LEU A 123 8.44 6.16 15.31
N VAL A 124 9.18 7.22 15.64
CA VAL A 124 10.10 7.26 16.79
C VAL A 124 9.59 8.28 17.79
N TRP A 125 9.39 7.84 19.02
CA TRP A 125 8.93 8.75 20.07
C TRP A 125 10.04 9.69 20.53
N ASP A 126 9.74 10.98 20.54
CA ASP A 126 10.68 12.06 20.93
C ASP A 126 10.64 12.42 22.44
N GLY A 127 9.94 11.61 23.25
CA GLY A 127 9.83 11.81 24.70
C GLY A 127 8.80 12.85 25.14
N LYS A 128 8.02 13.48 24.24
CA LYS A 128 7.07 14.54 24.58
C LYS A 128 5.64 14.00 24.80
N GLU A 129 5.05 14.32 25.93
CA GLU A 129 3.66 13.94 26.28
C GLU A 129 2.62 14.84 25.58
N ARG A 130 2.33 14.56 24.30
CA ARG A 130 1.36 15.35 23.52
C ARG A 130 -0.10 15.00 23.85
N ILE A 131 -0.39 13.74 24.12
CA ILE A 131 -1.77 13.26 24.32
C ILE A 131 -2.43 13.94 25.50
N ARG A 132 -1.70 14.18 26.59
CA ARG A 132 -2.23 14.84 27.82
C ARG A 132 -2.82 16.22 27.54
N TYR A 133 -2.21 16.96 26.62
CA TYR A 133 -2.60 18.35 26.33
C TYR A 133 -3.36 18.50 25.00
N CYS A 134 -3.55 17.42 24.26
CA CYS A 134 -4.11 17.44 22.91
C CYS A 134 -5.53 18.04 22.90
N LEU A 135 -6.46 17.49 23.69
CA LEU A 135 -7.85 17.97 23.72
C LEU A 135 -7.96 19.41 24.27
N ARG A 136 -7.11 19.80 25.21
CA ARG A 136 -7.05 21.19 25.67
C ARG A 136 -6.59 22.13 24.58
N HIS A 137 -5.51 21.76 23.86
CA HIS A 137 -4.92 22.60 22.83
C HIS A 137 -5.87 22.83 21.65
N PHE A 138 -6.53 21.80 21.18
CA PHE A 138 -7.38 21.87 19.99
C PHE A 138 -8.85 22.19 20.27
N LEU A 139 -9.36 21.83 21.44
CA LEU A 139 -10.80 21.90 21.77
C LEU A 139 -11.11 22.67 23.05
N GLY A 140 -10.11 23.16 23.79
CA GLY A 140 -10.29 23.85 25.04
C GLY A 140 -10.82 22.98 26.19
N ALA A 141 -10.69 21.66 26.10
CA ALA A 141 -11.13 20.72 27.13
C ALA A 141 -10.25 20.81 28.39
N ASP A 142 -10.77 20.35 29.53
CA ASP A 142 -10.00 20.25 30.77
C ASP A 142 -8.85 19.27 30.66
N THR A 143 -7.78 19.50 31.46
CA THR A 143 -6.57 18.63 31.47
C THR A 143 -6.60 17.64 32.63
N ASP A 144 -7.77 17.15 33.01
CA ASP A 144 -7.91 16.15 34.06
C ASP A 144 -7.50 14.75 33.59
N ASN A 145 -7.41 13.81 34.52
CA ASN A 145 -7.04 12.43 34.21
C ASN A 145 -8.11 11.72 33.37
N PHE A 146 -9.38 12.04 33.52
CA PHE A 146 -10.47 11.43 32.77
C PHE A 146 -10.32 11.78 31.27
N THR A 147 -10.17 13.06 30.95
CA THR A 147 -9.98 13.58 29.58
C THR A 147 -8.74 12.97 28.95
N TYR A 148 -7.62 12.91 29.67
CA TYR A 148 -6.38 12.29 29.21
C TYR A 148 -6.54 10.79 28.89
N HIS A 149 -7.08 10.04 29.86
CA HIS A 149 -7.21 8.58 29.68
C HIS A 149 -8.25 8.20 28.62
N SER A 150 -9.31 8.98 28.46
CA SER A 150 -10.33 8.78 27.44
C SER A 150 -9.74 8.90 26.03
N LEU A 151 -8.98 9.96 25.75
CA LEU A 151 -8.29 10.11 24.46
C LEU A 151 -7.22 9.03 24.26
N ARG A 152 -6.41 8.75 25.29
CA ARG A 152 -5.38 7.73 25.24
C ARG A 152 -5.96 6.36 24.91
N LEU A 153 -7.05 5.95 25.56
CA LEU A 153 -7.73 4.68 25.32
C LEU A 153 -8.26 4.60 23.90
N PHE A 154 -8.89 5.66 23.40
CA PHE A 154 -9.38 5.74 22.02
C PHE A 154 -8.24 5.55 21.00
N LEU A 155 -7.11 6.25 21.16
CA LEU A 155 -5.95 6.13 20.27
C LEU A 155 -5.30 4.73 20.33
N LEU A 156 -5.17 4.16 21.54
CA LEU A 156 -4.68 2.78 21.71
C LEU A 156 -5.60 1.77 21.01
N GLY A 157 -6.92 1.96 21.10
CA GLY A 157 -7.89 1.13 20.40
C GLY A 157 -7.79 1.22 18.88
N ALA A 158 -7.55 2.43 18.34
CA ALA A 158 -7.32 2.64 16.92
C ALA A 158 -6.06 1.92 16.44
N ILE A 159 -4.95 2.04 17.18
CA ILE A 159 -3.69 1.34 16.90
C ILE A 159 -3.90 -0.18 16.99
N HIS A 160 -4.55 -0.66 18.05
CA HIS A 160 -4.83 -2.08 18.23
C HIS A 160 -5.61 -2.66 17.04
N ARG A 161 -6.64 -1.97 16.55
CA ARG A 161 -7.41 -2.38 15.37
C ARG A 161 -6.59 -2.40 14.08
N ALA A 162 -5.63 -1.49 13.94
CA ALA A 162 -4.74 -1.48 12.78
C ALA A 162 -3.87 -2.74 12.72
N PHE A 163 -3.37 -3.22 13.88
CA PHE A 163 -2.52 -4.42 13.97
C PHE A 163 -3.31 -5.72 14.09
N HIS A 164 -4.52 -5.67 14.67
CA HIS A 164 -5.39 -6.83 14.90
C HIS A 164 -6.79 -6.55 14.31
N PRO A 165 -6.97 -6.66 12.98
CA PRO A 165 -8.26 -6.46 12.34
C PRO A 165 -9.32 -7.41 12.93
N GLY A 166 -10.54 -6.91 13.13
CA GLY A 166 -11.63 -7.69 13.71
C GLY A 166 -11.62 -7.80 15.24
N CYS A 167 -10.61 -7.26 15.94
CA CYS A 167 -10.63 -7.23 17.40
C CYS A 167 -11.80 -6.39 17.94
N LYS A 168 -12.38 -6.81 19.07
CA LYS A 168 -13.42 -6.06 19.79
C LYS A 168 -12.81 -4.81 20.42
N PHE A 169 -13.48 -3.68 20.23
CA PHE A 169 -13.20 -2.45 20.93
C PHE A 169 -14.53 -1.71 21.12
N GLU A 170 -15.07 -1.75 22.34
CA GLU A 170 -16.43 -1.32 22.67
C GLU A 170 -16.47 0.10 23.26
N VAL A 171 -15.36 0.83 23.20
CA VAL A 171 -15.26 2.20 23.70
C VAL A 171 -15.41 3.19 22.56
N MET A 172 -16.26 4.19 22.74
CA MET A 172 -16.46 5.30 21.82
C MET A 172 -16.10 6.62 22.50
N LEU A 173 -15.20 7.39 21.87
CA LEU A 173 -14.90 8.74 22.34
C LEU A 173 -16.00 9.70 21.87
N CYS A 174 -16.70 10.34 22.83
CA CYS A 174 -17.71 11.35 22.53
C CYS A 174 -17.16 12.74 22.89
N LEU A 175 -17.13 13.66 21.90
CA LEU A 175 -16.79 15.07 22.11
C LEU A 175 -18.07 15.89 22.24
N VAL A 176 -18.30 16.45 23.43
CA VAL A 176 -19.47 17.26 23.75
C VAL A 176 -19.05 18.73 23.86
N GLY A 177 -19.84 19.65 23.33
CA GLY A 177 -19.55 21.08 23.36
C GLY A 177 -20.39 21.89 22.37
N GLY A 178 -20.33 23.21 22.45
CA GLY A 178 -21.07 24.12 21.60
C GLY A 178 -20.80 23.98 20.10
N GLN A 179 -21.68 24.60 19.30
CA GLN A 179 -21.46 24.70 17.84
C GLN A 179 -20.19 25.54 17.58
N GLY A 180 -19.40 25.14 16.55
CA GLY A 180 -18.18 25.87 16.21
C GLY A 180 -16.93 25.52 17.04
N ALA A 181 -17.03 24.68 18.06
CA ALA A 181 -15.92 24.31 18.94
C ALA A 181 -14.82 23.43 18.27
N GLY A 182 -14.85 23.22 16.95
CA GLY A 182 -13.80 22.49 16.22
C GLY A 182 -13.86 20.96 16.32
N LYS A 183 -14.90 20.37 16.95
CA LYS A 183 -15.00 18.92 17.18
C LYS A 183 -14.86 18.08 15.92
N SER A 184 -15.55 18.45 14.84
CA SER A 184 -15.47 17.75 13.54
C SER A 184 -14.15 17.99 12.83
N THR A 185 -13.51 19.14 13.04
CA THR A 185 -12.21 19.48 12.48
C THR A 185 -11.09 18.68 13.14
N PHE A 186 -11.23 18.36 14.43
CA PHE A 186 -10.28 17.55 15.18
C PHE A 186 -10.08 16.15 14.60
N PHE A 187 -11.10 15.57 13.98
CA PHE A 187 -11.06 14.24 13.34
C PHE A 187 -10.83 14.27 11.81
N ARG A 188 -10.50 15.40 11.24
CA ARG A 188 -10.27 15.55 9.81
C ARG A 188 -8.77 15.51 9.48
#